data_b8ce703bade55b4223b229cdb9c561cc
#
_entry.id   b8ce703bade55b4223b229cdb9c561cc
#
_cell.length_a   1.000
_cell.length_b   1.000
_cell.length_c   1.000
_cell.angle_alpha   90.00
_cell.angle_beta   90.00
_cell.angle_gamma   90.00
#
_symmetry.space_group_name_H-M   'P 1'
#
loop_
_entity.id
_entity.type
_entity.pdbx_description
1 polymer ?
#
loop_
_entity_poly.entity_id
_entity_poly.type
_entity_poly.pdbx_seq_one_letter_code
_entity_poly.pdbx_strand_id
1 'polypeptide(L)'
;EMCIRDRSDISEKIFAPSGFMKVDADYSGKPYEDWLASDWPKTYRNPSYPNIFAVGIAFAPPHQISKPRKSPNGTLITPSPPRTGMPSGIMGKTAVLSIHSILKSGENSGIATASMSDMGAACVASAGSGLRKGSAAAMTMYPVVPDYVKYPNTGRSLDDTYGEIGLAGHWIKLLLHYMFIYKAKGRPGWFLIPE
;
A
#
# COMPACT_ATOMS: atom_id res chain seq x y z
N GLU A 1 -19.26 21.01 0.08
CA GLU A 1 -18.96 20.77 1.51
C GLU A 1 -19.97 19.76 2.04
N MET A 2 -19.57 18.49 2.12
CA MET A 2 -20.35 17.49 2.85
C MET A 2 -20.21 17.81 4.33
N CYS A 3 -21.29 18.25 4.95
CA CYS A 3 -21.36 18.52 6.40
C CYS A 3 -21.14 17.22 7.19
N ILE A 4 -19.91 16.91 7.54
CA ILE A 4 -19.59 15.93 8.59
C ILE A 4 -19.71 16.68 9.93
N ARG A 5 -20.92 17.12 10.30
CA ARG A 5 -21.15 17.85 11.55
C ARG A 5 -21.58 16.95 12.71
N ASP A 6 -21.78 15.67 12.47
CA ASP A 6 -22.20 14.72 13.52
C ASP A 6 -21.25 13.54 13.57
N ARG A 7 -20.03 13.78 14.07
CA ARG A 7 -19.13 12.67 14.41
C ARG A 7 -19.61 12.07 15.72
N SER A 8 -20.36 10.99 15.62
CA SER A 8 -20.63 10.13 16.77
C SER A 8 -19.31 9.56 17.31
N ASP A 9 -19.26 9.20 18.59
CA ASP A 9 -18.10 8.53 19.22
C ASP A 9 -17.62 7.30 18.43
N ILE A 10 -18.54 6.63 17.75
CA ILE A 10 -18.25 5.50 16.84
C ILE A 10 -17.43 5.97 15.63
N SER A 11 -17.78 7.12 15.06
CA SER A 11 -17.09 7.67 13.88
C SER A 11 -15.60 7.97 14.19
N GLU A 12 -15.30 8.52 15.37
CA GLU A 12 -13.92 8.82 15.78
C GLU A 12 -13.08 7.57 16.04
N LYS A 13 -13.71 6.47 16.44
CA LYS A 13 -13.05 5.17 16.61
C LYS A 13 -12.74 4.49 15.27
N ILE A 14 -13.56 4.73 14.25
CA ILE A 14 -13.40 4.10 12.92
C ILE A 14 -12.55 4.97 12.00
N PHE A 15 -12.70 6.30 12.01
CA PHE A 15 -12.05 7.20 11.07
C PHE A 15 -10.98 8.06 11.72
N ALA A 16 -9.91 8.30 10.99
CA ALA A 16 -8.93 9.33 11.29
C ALA A 16 -9.47 10.73 10.88
N PRO A 17 -8.86 11.82 11.35
CA PRO A 17 -9.24 13.18 10.93
C PRO A 17 -9.19 13.40 9.41
N SER A 18 -8.38 12.62 8.70
CA SER A 18 -8.27 12.61 7.24
C SER A 18 -9.48 12.01 6.52
N GLY A 19 -10.44 11.42 7.25
CA GLY A 19 -11.61 10.72 6.68
C GLY A 19 -11.35 9.27 6.26
N PHE A 20 -10.11 8.79 6.33
CA PHE A 20 -9.76 7.39 6.09
C PHE A 20 -9.94 6.54 7.35
N MET A 21 -10.12 5.24 7.18
CA MET A 21 -10.37 4.31 8.28
C MET A 21 -9.10 4.00 9.07
N LYS A 22 -9.21 4.02 10.39
CA LYS A 22 -8.12 3.60 11.29
C LYS A 22 -7.95 2.08 11.24
N VAL A 23 -6.69 1.66 11.22
CA VAL A 23 -6.25 0.26 11.28
C VAL A 23 -5.22 0.09 12.40
N ASP A 24 -4.63 -1.07 12.52
CA ASP A 24 -3.56 -1.38 13.48
C ASP A 24 -2.25 -0.65 13.18
N ALA A 25 -2.27 0.68 13.24
CA ALA A 25 -1.13 1.55 13.00
C ALA A 25 -0.98 2.56 14.14
N ASP A 26 0.21 3.14 14.28
CA ASP A 26 0.47 4.20 15.27
C ASP A 26 0.11 5.57 14.71
N TYR A 27 -0.95 6.18 15.23
CA TYR A 27 -1.43 7.51 14.85
C TYR A 27 -0.96 8.62 15.80
N SER A 28 0.09 8.40 16.59
CA SER A 28 0.58 9.34 17.59
C SER A 28 1.21 10.63 17.02
N GLY A 29 1.51 10.64 15.70
CA GLY A 29 2.07 11.83 15.06
C GLY A 29 3.55 12.08 15.38
N LYS A 30 4.34 11.02 15.51
CA LYS A 30 5.79 11.10 15.77
C LYS A 30 6.53 11.93 14.74
N PRO A 31 7.66 12.59 15.11
CA PRO A 31 8.60 13.18 14.17
C PRO A 31 9.09 12.16 13.13
N TYR A 32 9.51 12.67 11.98
CA TYR A 32 9.96 11.81 10.87
C TYR A 32 11.11 10.87 11.26
N GLU A 33 12.02 11.36 12.10
CA GLU A 33 13.21 10.67 12.56
C GLU A 33 12.90 9.49 13.50
N ASP A 34 11.72 9.50 14.12
CA ASP A 34 11.26 8.50 15.10
C ASP A 34 10.37 7.43 14.47
N TRP A 35 10.14 7.45 13.16
CA TRP A 35 9.31 6.45 12.49
C TRP A 35 9.96 5.08 12.46
N LEU A 36 9.19 4.08 12.85
CA LEU A 36 9.57 2.68 12.86
C LEU A 36 8.70 1.87 11.91
N ALA A 37 9.23 0.77 11.42
CA ALA A 37 8.48 -0.20 10.64
C ALA A 37 7.24 -0.72 11.38
N SER A 38 7.34 -0.87 12.70
CA SER A 38 6.25 -1.33 13.58
C SER A 38 5.08 -0.34 13.70
N ASP A 39 5.25 0.92 13.33
CA ASP A 39 4.19 1.93 13.36
C ASP A 39 3.15 1.73 12.25
N TRP A 40 3.52 0.94 11.23
CA TRP A 40 2.69 0.69 10.06
C TRP A 40 1.83 -0.56 10.21
N PRO A 41 0.65 -0.58 9.55
CA PRO A 41 -0.29 -1.68 9.72
C PRO A 41 0.26 -3.00 9.19
N LYS A 42 -0.19 -4.08 9.79
CA LYS A 42 0.12 -5.45 9.38
C LYS A 42 -1.09 -6.38 9.31
N THR A 43 -2.16 -6.08 10.04
CA THR A 43 -3.41 -6.86 10.02
C THR A 43 -4.54 -6.16 9.32
N TYR A 44 -4.45 -4.82 9.17
CA TYR A 44 -5.47 -3.95 8.56
C TYR A 44 -6.82 -4.00 9.28
N ARG A 45 -6.84 -4.39 10.54
CA ARG A 45 -8.02 -4.40 11.41
C ARG A 45 -8.17 -3.07 12.14
N ASN A 46 -9.40 -2.64 12.34
CA ASN A 46 -9.66 -1.50 13.22
C ASN A 46 -9.37 -1.87 14.68
N PRO A 47 -8.63 -1.05 15.44
CA PRO A 47 -8.25 -1.37 16.81
C PRO A 47 -9.44 -1.41 17.79
N SER A 48 -10.50 -0.63 17.52
CA SER A 48 -11.70 -0.58 18.38
C SER A 48 -12.77 -1.59 17.96
N TYR A 49 -12.78 -1.98 16.68
CA TYR A 49 -13.76 -2.89 16.09
C TYR A 49 -13.05 -3.97 15.28
N PRO A 50 -12.61 -5.07 15.92
CA PRO A 50 -11.76 -6.09 15.29
C PRO A 50 -12.38 -6.82 14.09
N ASN A 51 -13.68 -6.72 13.90
CA ASN A 51 -14.41 -7.25 12.75
C ASN A 51 -14.46 -6.29 11.54
N ILE A 52 -13.89 -5.08 11.67
CA ILE A 52 -13.79 -4.11 10.58
C ILE A 52 -12.35 -4.10 10.05
N PHE A 53 -12.23 -4.25 8.73
CA PHE A 53 -10.96 -4.19 8.00
C PHE A 53 -10.96 -3.03 7.01
N ALA A 54 -9.83 -2.36 6.85
CA ALA A 54 -9.66 -1.32 5.84
C ALA A 54 -8.38 -1.58 5.05
N VAL A 55 -8.51 -1.74 3.74
CA VAL A 55 -7.42 -2.10 2.83
C VAL A 55 -7.33 -1.16 1.64
N GLY A 56 -6.19 -1.15 0.97
CA GLY A 56 -5.95 -0.29 -0.19
C GLY A 56 -6.07 1.19 0.16
N ILE A 57 -6.89 1.93 -0.57
CA ILE A 57 -7.08 3.38 -0.34
C ILE A 57 -7.96 3.70 0.88
N ALA A 58 -8.64 2.70 1.45
CA ALA A 58 -9.58 2.93 2.54
C ALA A 58 -8.88 3.17 3.89
N PHE A 59 -7.69 2.63 4.13
CA PHE A 59 -7.00 2.80 5.40
C PHE A 59 -6.32 4.17 5.52
N ALA A 60 -6.27 4.71 6.75
CA ALA A 60 -5.55 5.92 7.07
C ALA A 60 -4.05 5.62 7.22
N PRO A 61 -3.15 6.22 6.40
CA PRO A 61 -1.72 6.12 6.65
C PRO A 61 -1.35 6.82 7.97
N PRO A 62 -0.52 6.22 8.84
CA PRO A 62 -0.08 6.88 10.07
C PRO A 62 0.85 8.05 9.79
N HIS A 63 1.71 7.92 8.80
CA HIS A 63 2.76 8.88 8.47
C HIS A 63 2.98 9.01 6.96
N GLN A 64 3.78 10.00 6.58
CA GLN A 64 4.34 10.14 5.24
C GLN A 64 5.49 9.15 5.04
N ILE A 65 5.76 8.76 3.79
CA ILE A 65 6.85 7.82 3.48
C ILE A 65 8.21 8.49 3.27
N SER A 66 8.26 9.81 3.22
CA SER A 66 9.49 10.61 3.19
C SER A 66 9.20 12.05 3.60
N LYS A 67 10.26 12.81 3.89
CA LYS A 67 10.14 14.26 4.14
C LYS A 67 9.55 14.97 2.92
N PRO A 68 8.66 15.96 3.13
CA PRO A 68 8.11 16.77 2.05
C PRO A 68 9.23 17.45 1.25
N ARG A 69 9.06 17.55 -0.05
CA ARG A 69 9.97 18.27 -0.95
C ARG A 69 9.22 19.36 -1.69
N LYS A 70 9.93 20.42 -2.05
CA LYS A 70 9.37 21.47 -2.90
C LYS A 70 9.66 21.17 -4.36
N SER A 71 8.65 21.31 -5.21
CA SER A 71 8.82 21.32 -6.67
C SER A 71 9.64 22.55 -7.12
N PRO A 72 10.13 22.61 -8.37
CA PRO A 72 10.77 23.81 -8.91
C PRO A 72 9.90 25.08 -8.78
N ASN A 73 8.59 24.92 -8.83
CA ASN A 73 7.62 26.02 -8.68
C ASN A 73 7.23 26.32 -7.23
N GLY A 74 7.94 25.77 -6.24
CA GLY A 74 7.68 26.01 -4.83
C GLY A 74 6.52 25.22 -4.21
N THR A 75 5.80 24.41 -4.97
CA THR A 75 4.69 23.56 -4.46
C THR A 75 5.24 22.48 -3.55
N LEU A 76 4.67 22.36 -2.34
CA LEU A 76 5.03 21.31 -1.39
C LEU A 76 4.49 19.96 -1.86
N ILE A 77 5.38 19.00 -2.03
CA ILE A 77 5.04 17.61 -2.36
C ILE A 77 5.23 16.76 -1.11
N THR A 78 4.14 16.21 -0.63
CA THR A 78 4.10 15.34 0.55
C THR A 78 3.87 13.89 0.10
N PRO A 79 4.90 13.02 0.09
CA PRO A 79 4.76 11.65 -0.35
C PRO A 79 3.90 10.84 0.63
N SER A 80 2.91 10.15 0.08
CA SER A 80 2.08 9.19 0.82
C SER A 80 2.43 7.76 0.41
N PRO A 81 2.14 6.75 1.25
CA PRO A 81 2.38 5.36 0.89
C PRO A 81 1.57 4.97 -0.35
N PRO A 82 2.16 4.21 -1.28
CA PRO A 82 1.45 3.78 -2.48
C PRO A 82 0.34 2.80 -2.10
N ARG A 83 -0.90 3.16 -2.48
CA ARG A 83 -2.09 2.32 -2.34
C ARG A 83 -2.54 1.83 -3.71
N THR A 84 -1.58 1.38 -4.50
CA THR A 84 -1.74 0.86 -5.86
C THR A 84 -2.07 -0.64 -5.84
N GLY A 85 -2.22 -1.24 -7.02
CA GLY A 85 -2.68 -2.62 -7.17
C GLY A 85 -1.91 -3.66 -6.36
N MET A 86 -0.57 -3.62 -6.37
CA MET A 86 0.24 -4.60 -5.63
C MET A 86 0.04 -4.52 -4.11
N PRO A 87 0.31 -3.40 -3.43
CA PRO A 87 0.07 -3.31 -1.98
C PRO A 87 -1.39 -3.57 -1.62
N SER A 88 -2.34 -3.05 -2.40
CA SER A 88 -3.78 -3.27 -2.14
C SER A 88 -4.18 -4.73 -2.26
N GLY A 89 -3.58 -5.47 -3.20
CA GLY A 89 -3.79 -6.92 -3.35
C GLY A 89 -3.29 -7.70 -2.13
N ILE A 90 -2.08 -7.39 -1.65
CA ILE A 90 -1.51 -8.02 -0.46
C ILE A 90 -2.37 -7.72 0.78
N MET A 91 -2.77 -6.47 0.97
CA MET A 91 -3.66 -6.06 2.06
C MET A 91 -5.00 -6.81 2.00
N GLY A 92 -5.62 -6.88 0.80
CA GLY A 92 -6.87 -7.58 0.57
C GLY A 92 -6.78 -9.06 0.88
N LYS A 93 -5.70 -9.72 0.45
CA LYS A 93 -5.43 -11.13 0.76
C LYS A 93 -5.29 -11.36 2.27
N THR A 94 -4.55 -10.49 2.95
CA THR A 94 -4.37 -10.55 4.42
C THR A 94 -5.71 -10.44 5.14
N ALA A 95 -6.56 -9.49 4.75
CA ALA A 95 -7.90 -9.33 5.31
C ALA A 95 -8.78 -10.56 5.06
N VAL A 96 -8.80 -11.09 3.83
CA VAL A 96 -9.60 -12.27 3.47
C VAL A 96 -9.17 -13.51 4.24
N LEU A 97 -7.86 -13.77 4.39
CA LEU A 97 -7.34 -14.87 5.17
C LEU A 97 -7.72 -14.74 6.65
N SER A 98 -7.65 -13.53 7.20
CA SER A 98 -8.07 -13.25 8.56
C SER A 98 -9.58 -13.49 8.75
N ILE A 99 -10.42 -12.97 7.85
CA ILE A 99 -11.88 -13.18 7.87
C ILE A 99 -12.21 -14.67 7.78
N HIS A 100 -11.58 -15.39 6.87
CA HIS A 100 -11.78 -16.84 6.74
C HIS A 100 -11.42 -17.58 8.03
N SER A 101 -10.32 -17.23 8.67
CA SER A 101 -9.90 -17.85 9.93
C SER A 101 -10.86 -17.53 11.07
N ILE A 102 -11.34 -16.29 11.18
CA ILE A 102 -12.32 -15.85 12.17
C ILE A 102 -13.62 -16.64 12.02
N LEU A 103 -14.12 -16.79 10.80
CA LEU A 103 -15.37 -17.54 10.53
C LEU A 103 -15.23 -19.03 10.85
N LYS A 104 -14.03 -19.61 10.68
CA LYS A 104 -13.77 -21.02 10.90
C LYS A 104 -13.47 -21.37 12.37
N SER A 105 -12.73 -20.51 13.07
CA SER A 105 -12.11 -20.85 14.36
C SER A 105 -12.39 -19.85 15.48
N GLY A 106 -13.22 -18.84 15.19
CA GLY A 106 -13.59 -17.78 16.14
C GLY A 106 -12.67 -16.56 16.12
N GLU A 107 -13.09 -15.51 16.81
CA GLU A 107 -12.38 -14.24 16.89
C GLU A 107 -10.97 -14.42 17.47
N ASN A 108 -10.01 -13.71 16.90
CA ASN A 108 -8.59 -13.74 17.27
C ASN A 108 -7.80 -15.03 16.97
N SER A 109 -8.40 -15.98 16.26
CA SER A 109 -7.70 -17.19 15.83
C SER A 109 -7.15 -17.01 14.42
N GLY A 110 -5.83 -17.24 14.24
CA GLY A 110 -5.19 -17.29 12.93
C GLY A 110 -5.25 -15.99 12.12
N ILE A 111 -5.08 -14.84 12.77
CA ILE A 111 -5.03 -13.55 12.09
C ILE A 111 -3.79 -13.50 11.18
N ALA A 112 -4.02 -13.34 9.88
CA ALA A 112 -2.96 -13.17 8.90
C ALA A 112 -2.30 -11.79 9.04
N THR A 113 -1.01 -11.73 8.74
CA THR A 113 -0.23 -10.48 8.79
C THR A 113 0.58 -10.28 7.52
N ALA A 114 0.63 -9.05 7.05
CA ALA A 114 1.56 -8.60 6.01
C ALA A 114 1.92 -7.15 6.30
N SER A 115 3.13 -6.92 6.80
CA SER A 115 3.57 -5.58 7.19
C SER A 115 3.77 -4.68 5.96
N MET A 116 3.33 -3.43 6.04
CA MET A 116 3.64 -2.41 5.04
C MET A 116 5.15 -2.17 4.88
N SER A 117 5.95 -2.40 5.92
CA SER A 117 7.41 -2.27 5.87
C SER A 117 8.10 -3.37 5.07
N ASP A 118 7.41 -4.50 4.85
CA ASP A 118 7.95 -5.63 4.08
C ASP A 118 7.43 -5.64 2.62
N MET A 119 6.60 -4.65 2.26
CA MET A 119 6.07 -4.54 0.91
C MET A 119 6.98 -3.71 0.01
N GLY A 120 7.11 -4.17 -1.22
CA GLY A 120 7.62 -3.38 -2.33
C GLY A 120 6.49 -2.81 -3.18
N ALA A 121 6.78 -1.80 -3.98
CA ALA A 121 5.89 -1.28 -4.99
C ALA A 121 6.64 -1.04 -6.30
N ALA A 122 6.03 -1.42 -7.42
CA ALA A 122 6.49 -1.10 -8.74
C ALA A 122 5.48 -0.20 -9.45
N CYS A 123 5.94 0.94 -9.95
CA CYS A 123 5.14 1.89 -10.72
C CYS A 123 5.65 1.92 -12.16
N VAL A 124 4.75 1.71 -13.12
CA VAL A 124 5.10 1.76 -14.54
C VAL A 124 4.17 2.73 -15.27
N ALA A 125 4.74 3.81 -15.77
CA ALA A 125 4.05 4.77 -16.63
C ALA A 125 4.53 4.58 -18.08
N SER A 126 3.64 4.21 -19.00
CA SER A 126 4.01 3.94 -20.38
C SER A 126 3.30 4.87 -21.36
N ALA A 127 3.98 5.17 -22.47
CA ALA A 127 3.46 5.87 -23.62
C ALA A 127 3.75 5.05 -24.90
N GLY A 128 2.96 5.31 -25.94
CA GLY A 128 3.06 4.58 -27.21
C GLY A 128 2.28 3.28 -27.23
N SER A 129 2.41 2.54 -28.35
CA SER A 129 1.64 1.32 -28.59
C SER A 129 2.46 0.25 -29.29
N GLY A 130 2.02 -1.01 -29.15
CA GLY A 130 2.65 -2.17 -29.79
C GLY A 130 4.01 -2.55 -29.19
N LEU A 131 4.67 -3.51 -29.82
CA LEU A 131 5.88 -4.12 -29.27
C LEU A 131 7.16 -3.30 -29.44
N ARG A 132 7.20 -2.38 -30.41
CA ARG A 132 8.43 -1.65 -30.80
C ARG A 132 8.34 -0.13 -30.66
N LYS A 133 7.13 0.44 -30.56
CA LYS A 133 6.90 1.89 -30.52
C LYS A 133 6.39 2.34 -29.13
N GLY A 134 6.87 1.72 -28.09
CA GLY A 134 6.51 2.07 -26.73
C GLY A 134 7.74 2.46 -25.90
N SER A 135 7.50 3.27 -24.89
CA SER A 135 8.46 3.58 -23.84
C SER A 135 7.76 3.60 -22.50
N ALA A 136 8.43 3.22 -21.44
CA ALA A 136 7.91 3.33 -20.09
C ALA A 136 8.98 3.82 -19.13
N ALA A 137 8.56 4.66 -18.20
CA ALA A 137 9.30 4.89 -16.96
C ALA A 137 8.82 3.86 -15.94
N ALA A 138 9.71 3.04 -15.44
CA ALA A 138 9.46 2.08 -14.38
C ALA A 138 10.23 2.50 -13.13
N MET A 139 9.58 2.46 -11.99
CA MET A 139 10.20 2.74 -10.69
C MET A 139 9.81 1.64 -9.73
N THR A 140 10.79 1.06 -9.05
CA THR A 140 10.58 0.18 -7.91
C THR A 140 10.94 0.90 -6.63
N MET A 141 10.26 0.56 -5.55
CA MET A 141 10.51 1.12 -4.22
C MET A 141 10.36 0.01 -3.17
N TYR A 142 11.42 -0.23 -2.42
CA TYR A 142 11.43 -1.17 -1.30
C TYR A 142 12.24 -0.59 -0.12
N PRO A 143 11.75 -0.69 1.09
CA PRO A 143 10.35 -0.97 1.46
C PRO A 143 9.42 0.16 1.03
N VAL A 144 8.13 -0.12 0.94
CA VAL A 144 7.09 0.89 0.61
C VAL A 144 7.06 2.03 1.62
N VAL A 145 7.33 1.72 2.88
CA VAL A 145 7.45 2.68 3.98
C VAL A 145 8.87 2.67 4.54
N PRO A 146 9.34 3.78 5.17
CA PRO A 146 10.68 3.83 5.75
C PRO A 146 10.84 2.79 6.86
N ASP A 147 12.02 2.19 6.91
CA ASP A 147 12.52 1.35 7.99
C ASP A 147 13.94 1.77 8.34
N TYR A 148 14.08 2.74 9.23
CA TYR A 148 15.38 3.26 9.65
C TYR A 148 16.13 2.35 10.63
N VAL A 149 15.47 1.32 11.18
CA VAL A 149 16.15 0.28 11.97
C VAL A 149 16.94 -0.63 11.04
N LYS A 150 16.31 -1.08 9.95
CA LYS A 150 16.95 -1.96 8.96
C LYS A 150 17.88 -1.21 8.02
N TYR A 151 17.54 0.03 7.67
CA TYR A 151 18.27 0.90 6.73
C TYR A 151 18.56 2.27 7.35
N PRO A 152 19.54 2.39 8.30
CA PRO A 152 19.73 3.60 9.11
C PRO A 152 19.95 4.89 8.32
N ASN A 153 20.58 4.80 7.14
CA ASN A 153 20.95 5.97 6.35
C ASN A 153 19.88 6.44 5.38
N THR A 154 19.05 5.52 4.89
CA THR A 154 18.16 5.78 3.74
C THR A 154 16.70 5.47 4.03
N GLY A 155 16.43 4.70 5.08
CA GLY A 155 15.10 4.18 5.41
C GLY A 155 14.60 3.12 4.43
N ARG A 156 15.42 2.69 3.46
CA ARG A 156 15.05 1.66 2.47
C ARG A 156 16.26 1.08 1.75
N SER A 157 16.07 -0.08 1.11
CA SER A 157 17.09 -0.70 0.27
C SER A 157 17.40 0.17 -0.95
N LEU A 158 18.66 0.48 -1.17
CA LEU A 158 19.09 1.17 -2.39
C LEU A 158 19.20 0.21 -3.58
N ASP A 159 19.43 -1.06 -3.33
CA ASP A 159 19.53 -2.09 -4.38
C ASP A 159 18.15 -2.40 -4.97
N ASP A 160 17.10 -2.31 -4.14
CA ASP A 160 15.72 -2.60 -4.51
C ASP A 160 14.87 -1.33 -4.77
N THR A 161 15.51 -0.14 -4.77
CA THR A 161 14.84 1.14 -5.06
C THR A 161 15.56 1.84 -6.19
N TYR A 162 15.00 1.73 -7.39
CA TYR A 162 15.58 2.30 -8.62
C TYR A 162 14.51 2.70 -9.62
N GLY A 163 14.94 3.46 -10.64
CA GLY A 163 14.07 3.86 -11.74
C GLY A 163 14.79 3.68 -13.09
N GLU A 164 14.05 3.25 -14.08
CA GLU A 164 14.51 3.04 -15.46
C GLU A 164 13.53 3.65 -16.45
N ILE A 165 14.06 4.00 -17.63
CA ILE A 165 13.24 4.40 -18.79
C ILE A 165 13.62 3.52 -19.97
N GLY A 166 12.63 2.90 -20.61
CA GLY A 166 12.91 2.07 -21.77
C GLY A 166 11.76 1.21 -22.25
N LEU A 167 12.08 0.40 -23.25
CA LEU A 167 11.12 -0.49 -23.90
C LEU A 167 10.74 -1.68 -23.01
N ALA A 168 11.68 -2.15 -22.17
CA ALA A 168 11.44 -3.29 -21.27
C ALA A 168 10.29 -3.01 -20.27
N GLY A 169 10.25 -1.81 -19.69
CA GLY A 169 9.15 -1.40 -18.81
C GLY A 169 7.80 -1.38 -19.54
N HIS A 170 7.78 -1.00 -20.82
CA HIS A 170 6.58 -1.05 -21.64
C HIS A 170 6.09 -2.49 -21.86
N TRP A 171 6.98 -3.44 -22.13
CA TRP A 171 6.64 -4.86 -22.27
C TRP A 171 6.11 -5.47 -20.98
N ILE A 172 6.74 -5.13 -19.85
CA ILE A 172 6.26 -5.56 -18.52
C ILE A 172 4.82 -5.08 -18.32
N LYS A 173 4.52 -3.82 -18.63
CA LYS A 173 3.17 -3.28 -18.49
C LYS A 173 2.15 -3.98 -19.40
N LEU A 174 2.50 -4.29 -20.64
CA LEU A 174 1.64 -5.07 -21.53
C LEU A 174 1.37 -6.46 -20.96
N LEU A 175 2.41 -7.16 -20.48
CA LEU A 175 2.27 -8.46 -19.85
C LEU A 175 1.34 -8.41 -18.64
N LEU A 176 1.56 -7.48 -17.73
CA LEU A 176 0.73 -7.28 -16.54
C LEU A 176 -0.73 -7.04 -16.93
N HIS A 177 -1.01 -6.23 -17.96
CA HIS A 177 -2.37 -5.98 -18.41
C HIS A 177 -3.10 -7.27 -18.79
N TYR A 178 -2.47 -8.12 -19.60
CA TYR A 178 -3.07 -9.41 -20.00
C TYR A 178 -3.20 -10.38 -18.85
N MET A 179 -2.22 -10.44 -17.94
CA MET A 179 -2.26 -11.28 -16.76
C MET A 179 -3.41 -10.87 -15.82
N PHE A 180 -3.60 -9.57 -15.56
CA PHE A 180 -4.71 -9.09 -14.75
C PHE A 180 -6.07 -9.43 -15.36
N ILE A 181 -6.24 -9.22 -16.68
CA ILE A 181 -7.48 -9.60 -17.37
C ILE A 181 -7.72 -11.11 -17.27
N TYR A 182 -6.68 -11.92 -17.41
CA TYR A 182 -6.77 -13.38 -17.30
C TYR A 182 -7.26 -13.80 -15.91
N LYS A 183 -6.65 -13.26 -14.86
CA LYS A 183 -7.04 -13.51 -13.46
C LYS A 183 -8.46 -13.01 -13.17
N ALA A 184 -8.79 -11.78 -13.57
CA ALA A 184 -10.10 -11.20 -13.33
C ALA A 184 -11.25 -11.98 -13.98
N LYS A 185 -10.97 -12.68 -15.08
CA LYS A 185 -11.94 -13.56 -15.75
C LYS A 185 -12.00 -14.99 -15.17
N GLY A 186 -11.24 -15.28 -14.12
CA GLY A 186 -11.21 -16.60 -13.48
C GLY A 186 -10.85 -17.74 -14.43
N ARG A 187 -9.97 -17.47 -15.43
CA ARG A 187 -9.61 -18.48 -16.44
C ARG A 187 -8.81 -19.64 -15.82
N PRO A 188 -8.82 -20.85 -16.44
CA PRO A 188 -8.14 -22.02 -15.87
C PRO A 188 -6.69 -21.73 -15.48
N GLY A 189 -6.28 -22.13 -14.28
CA GLY A 189 -4.92 -21.90 -13.78
C GLY A 189 -4.62 -20.47 -13.32
N TRP A 190 -5.62 -19.57 -13.23
CA TRP A 190 -5.41 -18.18 -12.78
C TRP A 190 -4.70 -18.05 -11.43
N PHE A 191 -4.91 -19.02 -10.54
CA PHE A 191 -4.31 -19.07 -9.20
C PHE A 191 -2.81 -19.42 -9.22
N LEU A 192 -2.26 -19.91 -10.35
CA LEU A 192 -0.84 -20.18 -10.53
C LEU A 192 -0.05 -18.91 -10.92
N ILE A 193 -0.74 -17.85 -11.35
CA ILE A 193 -0.11 -16.59 -11.71
C ILE A 193 0.26 -15.85 -10.42
N PRO A 194 1.54 -15.53 -10.17
CA PRO A 194 1.98 -14.82 -8.97
C PRO A 194 1.31 -13.45 -8.83
N GLU A 195 1.19 -13.00 -7.60
CA GLU A 195 0.68 -11.66 -7.24
C GLU A 195 1.77 -10.61 -7.26
#